data_080d47f523feed1494a7a20f660beda9
#
_entry.id   080d47f523feed1494a7a20f660beda9
#
_cell.length_a   1.000
_cell.length_b   1.000
_cell.length_c   1.000
_cell.angle_alpha   90.00
_cell.angle_beta   90.00
_cell.angle_gamma   90.00
#
_symmetry.space_group_name_H-M   'P 1'
#
loop_
_entity.id
_entity.type
_entity.pdbx_description
1 polymer ?
#
loop_
_entity_poly.entity_id
_entity_poly.type
_entity_poly.pdbx_seq_one_letter_code
_entity_poly.pdbx_strand_id
1 'polypeptide(L)'
;MKPWPLVTGMLVFWLTCAVTHAETEVVEEGAAKNSGPSVEELLTRDPEAENYGDTKRCLNRRRIRQTQVLDEKHVSLQIGRDEYYLIQFRRRCPGLRRGGAVMFESRSSSLCALDSLRAMEDWGTQMRPGSPCSIPGFQSITKEELLYLKDALKAERRKKREPRDERRDT
;
A
#
# COMPACT_ATOMS: atom_id res chain seq x y z
N MET A 1 11.51 14.93 -66.80
CA MET A 1 11.89 14.34 -68.09
C MET A 1 13.05 13.39 -67.87
N LYS A 2 12.80 12.10 -68.16
CA LYS A 2 13.77 11.04 -68.53
C LYS A 2 14.73 10.45 -67.51
N PRO A 3 15.16 9.23 -67.74
CA PRO A 3 14.43 7.98 -67.43
C PRO A 3 15.35 6.98 -66.70
N TRP A 4 14.71 5.88 -66.27
CA TRP A 4 15.25 4.58 -65.91
C TRP A 4 16.37 4.03 -66.79
N PRO A 5 17.23 3.13 -66.28
CA PRO A 5 17.07 1.76 -66.73
C PRO A 5 17.19 0.66 -65.66
N LEU A 6 16.44 -0.37 -65.96
CA LEU A 6 16.47 -1.75 -65.54
C LEU A 6 17.87 -2.40 -65.71
N VAL A 7 18.29 -3.17 -64.70
CA VAL A 7 19.17 -4.32 -64.93
C VAL A 7 18.67 -5.53 -64.17
N THR A 8 18.25 -6.46 -64.91
CA THR A 8 17.92 -7.85 -64.67
C THR A 8 19.14 -8.61 -64.15
N GLY A 9 19.03 -9.38 -63.09
CA GLY A 9 20.08 -10.30 -62.66
C GLY A 9 19.47 -11.46 -61.88
N MET A 10 19.05 -12.45 -62.61
CA MET A 10 18.56 -13.77 -62.22
C MET A 10 19.78 -14.64 -61.88
N LEU A 11 19.82 -15.14 -60.63
CA LEU A 11 20.66 -16.28 -60.28
C LEU A 11 19.98 -17.16 -59.25
N VAL A 12 19.56 -18.28 -59.75
CA VAL A 12 19.06 -19.48 -59.07
C VAL A 12 20.23 -20.11 -58.32
N PHE A 13 20.08 -20.37 -57.01
CA PHE A 13 20.97 -21.33 -56.35
C PHE A 13 20.23 -22.12 -55.25
N TRP A 14 19.95 -23.30 -55.60
CA TRP A 14 19.93 -24.62 -54.91
C TRP A 14 19.50 -24.72 -53.46
N LEU A 15 18.50 -25.59 -53.32
CA LEU A 15 18.08 -26.37 -52.16
C LEU A 15 19.26 -26.99 -51.41
N THR A 16 19.32 -26.80 -50.10
CA THR A 16 19.74 -27.87 -49.20
C THR A 16 18.80 -27.79 -47.97
N CYS A 17 17.98 -28.83 -47.91
CA CYS A 17 17.12 -29.13 -46.78
C CYS A 17 18.03 -29.68 -45.66
N ALA A 18 18.28 -28.86 -44.62
CA ALA A 18 18.81 -29.32 -43.37
C ALA A 18 17.66 -29.27 -42.33
N VAL A 19 17.12 -30.43 -42.06
CA VAL A 19 16.21 -30.66 -40.93
C VAL A 19 17.07 -30.55 -39.69
N THR A 20 17.04 -29.41 -39.03
CA THR A 20 17.48 -29.27 -37.66
C THR A 20 16.24 -29.29 -36.77
N HIS A 21 16.23 -30.28 -35.88
CA HIS A 21 15.28 -30.37 -34.79
C HIS A 21 15.24 -29.04 -34.04
N ALA A 22 14.12 -28.32 -34.15
CA ALA A 22 13.78 -27.27 -33.24
C ALA A 22 13.38 -27.94 -31.93
N GLU A 23 14.29 -28.00 -30.97
CA GLU A 23 13.94 -28.06 -29.57
C GLU A 23 13.08 -26.84 -29.32
N THR A 24 11.83 -27.10 -29.02
CA THR A 24 10.88 -26.11 -28.50
C THR A 24 11.35 -25.75 -27.10
N GLU A 25 12.28 -24.80 -27.01
CA GLU A 25 12.42 -24.07 -25.75
C GLU A 25 11.08 -23.38 -25.53
N VAL A 26 10.33 -23.96 -24.61
CA VAL A 26 9.22 -23.28 -23.93
C VAL A 26 9.86 -22.10 -23.21
N VAL A 27 9.88 -20.95 -23.87
CA VAL A 27 10.10 -19.69 -23.19
C VAL A 27 8.91 -19.58 -22.25
N GLU A 28 9.11 -20.01 -20.99
CA GLU A 28 8.30 -19.53 -19.90
C GLU A 28 8.43 -18.01 -19.93
N GLU A 29 7.44 -17.41 -20.53
CA GLU A 29 7.17 -16.00 -20.42
C GLU A 29 7.03 -15.72 -18.92
N GLY A 30 8.16 -15.36 -18.30
CA GLY A 30 8.26 -14.97 -16.93
C GLY A 30 7.26 -13.86 -16.71
N ALA A 31 6.11 -14.22 -16.19
CA ALA A 31 5.20 -13.27 -15.57
C ALA A 31 6.07 -12.42 -14.65
N ALA A 32 6.34 -11.18 -15.06
CA ALA A 32 6.96 -10.18 -14.23
C ALA A 32 6.09 -10.12 -12.97
N LYS A 33 6.57 -10.81 -11.93
CA LYS A 33 6.03 -10.65 -10.58
C LYS A 33 6.17 -9.16 -10.26
N ASN A 34 5.08 -8.45 -10.39
CA ASN A 34 4.85 -7.23 -9.64
C ASN A 34 4.82 -7.63 -8.16
N SER A 35 5.98 -7.95 -7.64
CA SER A 35 6.19 -8.15 -6.21
C SER A 35 6.32 -6.78 -5.57
N GLY A 36 5.19 -6.07 -5.50
CA GLY A 36 5.03 -5.09 -4.45
C GLY A 36 5.25 -5.80 -3.11
N PRO A 37 5.71 -5.08 -2.08
CA PRO A 37 5.95 -5.67 -0.76
C PRO A 37 4.70 -6.42 -0.31
N SER A 38 4.87 -7.62 0.26
CA SER A 38 3.74 -8.39 0.74
C SER A 38 3.05 -7.63 1.88
N VAL A 39 1.75 -7.84 2.08
CA VAL A 39 1.03 -7.20 3.22
C VAL A 39 1.70 -7.56 4.53
N GLU A 40 2.17 -8.79 4.66
CA GLU A 40 2.93 -9.28 5.80
C GLU A 40 4.18 -8.42 6.02
N GLU A 41 4.92 -8.13 4.97
CA GLU A 41 6.12 -7.29 5.03
C GLU A 41 5.79 -5.83 5.38
N LEU A 42 4.70 -5.27 4.84
CA LEU A 42 4.23 -3.93 5.20
C LEU A 42 3.75 -3.85 6.66
N LEU A 43 3.13 -4.94 7.17
CA LEU A 43 2.60 -5.01 8.53
C LEU A 43 3.67 -5.40 9.56
N THR A 44 4.73 -6.09 9.16
CA THR A 44 5.82 -6.52 10.04
C THR A 44 7.00 -5.57 10.04
N ARG A 45 7.04 -4.59 9.14
CA ARG A 45 8.05 -3.52 9.21
C ARG A 45 7.98 -2.85 10.56
N ASP A 46 8.96 -3.16 11.40
CA ASP A 46 9.09 -2.48 12.70
C ASP A 46 9.42 -1.01 12.43
N PRO A 47 8.60 -0.06 12.87
CA PRO A 47 8.86 1.36 12.70
C PRO A 47 10.14 1.84 13.39
N GLU A 48 10.77 0.99 14.22
CA GLU A 48 12.06 1.24 14.87
C GLU A 48 13.22 0.42 14.26
N ALA A 49 12.94 -0.49 13.32
CA ALA A 49 14.00 -1.22 12.63
C ALA A 49 14.85 -0.27 11.78
N GLU A 50 16.16 -0.50 11.76
CA GLU A 50 17.26 0.36 11.30
C GLU A 50 17.20 0.91 9.86
N ASN A 51 16.14 0.76 9.11
CA ASN A 51 15.95 1.43 7.83
C ASN A 51 15.42 2.86 8.02
N TYR A 52 16.29 3.72 8.52
CA TYR A 52 16.06 5.15 8.72
C TYR A 52 15.67 5.92 7.44
N GLY A 53 15.70 5.30 6.26
CA GLY A 53 15.39 5.93 4.98
C GLY A 53 13.92 6.22 4.74
N ASP A 54 13.02 5.36 5.22
CA ASP A 54 11.60 5.40 4.86
C ASP A 54 10.68 5.88 5.98
N THR A 55 11.21 6.11 7.19
CA THR A 55 10.41 6.54 8.35
C THR A 55 10.66 7.99 8.70
N LYS A 56 9.65 8.84 8.56
CA LYS A 56 9.73 10.23 9.03
C LYS A 56 9.33 10.32 10.49
N ARG A 57 10.11 11.07 11.28
CA ARG A 57 9.80 11.34 12.68
C ARG A 57 8.76 12.43 12.86
N CYS A 58 8.72 13.41 11.97
CA CYS A 58 7.78 14.54 12.03
C CYS A 58 7.20 14.86 10.66
N LEU A 59 5.93 15.21 10.63
CA LEU A 59 5.19 15.68 9.45
C LEU A 59 4.63 17.07 9.70
N ASN A 60 4.61 17.92 8.67
CA ASN A 60 3.97 19.23 8.78
C ASN A 60 2.44 19.06 8.84
N ARG A 61 1.84 19.37 10.00
CA ARG A 61 0.42 19.19 10.25
C ARG A 61 -0.46 19.99 9.28
N ARG A 62 -0.02 21.17 8.84
CA ARG A 62 -0.78 22.03 7.91
C ARG A 62 -0.88 21.44 6.51
N ARG A 63 0.02 20.52 6.15
CA ARG A 63 0.03 19.82 4.86
C ARG A 63 -0.82 18.54 4.86
N ILE A 64 -1.31 18.09 6.00
CA ILE A 64 -2.19 16.91 6.11
C ILE A 64 -3.51 17.28 5.45
N ARG A 65 -3.84 16.62 4.35
CA ARG A 65 -5.09 16.83 3.61
C ARG A 65 -6.17 15.83 3.99
N GLN A 66 -5.75 14.60 4.23
CA GLN A 66 -6.66 13.52 4.57
C GLN A 66 -6.06 12.62 5.63
N THR A 67 -6.89 12.22 6.56
CA THR A 67 -6.60 11.19 7.56
C THR A 67 -7.65 10.11 7.44
N GLN A 68 -7.24 8.85 7.35
CA GLN A 68 -8.15 7.73 7.24
C GLN A 68 -7.75 6.62 8.22
N VAL A 69 -8.65 6.27 9.12
CA VAL A 69 -8.49 5.09 9.97
C VAL A 69 -8.83 3.85 9.16
N LEU A 70 -7.86 2.94 9.02
CA LEU A 70 -8.01 1.70 8.28
C LEU A 70 -8.55 0.59 9.19
N ASP A 71 -8.01 0.51 10.40
CA ASP A 71 -8.44 -0.40 11.48
C ASP A 71 -7.97 0.10 12.85
N GLU A 72 -8.00 -0.78 13.86
CA GLU A 72 -7.61 -0.48 15.24
C GLU A 72 -6.10 -0.22 15.43
N LYS A 73 -5.27 -0.52 14.43
CA LYS A 73 -3.81 -0.37 14.45
C LYS A 73 -3.25 0.54 13.36
N HIS A 74 -4.01 0.79 12.29
CA HIS A 74 -3.48 1.44 11.11
C HIS A 74 -4.25 2.72 10.79
N VAL A 75 -3.50 3.81 10.65
CA VAL A 75 -4.05 5.12 10.21
C VAL A 75 -3.19 5.62 9.06
N SER A 76 -3.82 5.93 7.93
CA SER A 76 -3.14 6.53 6.80
C SER A 76 -3.32 8.04 6.78
N LEU A 77 -2.26 8.75 6.40
CA LEU A 77 -2.22 10.19 6.22
C LEU A 77 -1.87 10.50 4.77
N GLN A 78 -2.57 11.46 4.18
CA GLN A 78 -2.17 12.04 2.91
C GLN A 78 -1.64 13.45 3.15
N ILE A 79 -0.41 13.70 2.70
CA ILE A 79 0.28 14.98 2.76
C ILE A 79 0.36 15.57 1.34
N GLY A 80 -0.13 16.79 1.15
CA GLY A 80 -0.11 17.35 -0.20
C GLY A 80 -0.98 16.54 -1.18
N ARG A 81 -0.47 16.27 -2.39
CA ARG A 81 -1.22 15.55 -3.44
C ARG A 81 -0.90 14.05 -3.47
N ASP A 82 0.38 13.70 -3.36
CA ASP A 82 0.87 12.37 -3.75
C ASP A 82 1.75 11.69 -2.67
N GLU A 83 1.89 12.31 -1.51
CA GLU A 83 2.65 11.75 -0.40
C GLU A 83 1.71 11.03 0.57
N TYR A 84 1.96 9.76 0.84
CA TYR A 84 1.18 8.97 1.77
C TYR A 84 2.06 8.43 2.90
N TYR A 85 1.52 8.42 4.10
CA TYR A 85 2.19 7.90 5.28
C TYR A 85 1.25 6.98 6.04
N LEU A 86 1.82 5.92 6.61
CA LEU A 86 1.14 4.99 7.49
C LEU A 86 1.63 5.19 8.93
N ILE A 87 0.69 5.31 9.85
CA ILE A 87 0.93 5.16 11.28
C ILE A 87 0.53 3.74 11.62
N GLN A 88 1.47 2.93 12.11
CA GLN A 88 1.24 1.56 12.53
C GLN A 88 1.46 1.44 14.03
N PHE A 89 0.38 1.25 14.79
CA PHE A 89 0.46 1.09 16.23
C PHE A 89 0.89 -0.35 16.58
N ARG A 90 1.81 -0.51 17.52
CA ARG A 90 2.22 -1.83 18.04
C ARG A 90 1.05 -2.57 18.72
N ARG A 91 0.21 -1.84 19.42
CA ARG A 91 -0.99 -2.36 20.09
C ARG A 91 -2.22 -1.70 19.50
N ARG A 92 -3.37 -2.34 19.66
CA ARG A 92 -4.64 -1.72 19.27
C ARG A 92 -4.84 -0.43 20.02
N CYS A 93 -5.16 0.63 19.32
CA CYS A 93 -5.51 1.91 19.90
C CYS A 93 -7.01 1.90 20.24
N PRO A 94 -7.39 2.05 21.52
CA PRO A 94 -8.79 2.00 21.93
C PRO A 94 -9.63 3.03 21.17
N GLY A 95 -10.83 2.64 20.77
CA GLY A 95 -11.78 3.51 20.07
C GLY A 95 -11.48 3.69 18.58
N LEU A 96 -10.30 3.33 18.06
CA LEU A 96 -10.04 3.36 16.63
C LEU A 96 -10.91 2.35 15.89
N ARG A 97 -11.67 2.86 14.94
CA ARG A 97 -12.50 2.05 14.05
C ARG A 97 -12.44 2.60 12.64
N ARG A 98 -12.56 1.74 11.66
CA ARG A 98 -12.49 2.12 10.26
C ARG A 98 -13.46 3.26 9.95
N GLY A 99 -12.94 4.29 9.27
CA GLY A 99 -13.70 5.48 8.92
C GLY A 99 -14.07 6.36 10.11
N GLY A 100 -13.62 6.01 11.33
CA GLY A 100 -13.81 6.84 12.51
C GLY A 100 -12.97 8.12 12.43
N ALA A 101 -13.42 9.16 13.11
CA ALA A 101 -12.68 10.40 13.24
C ALA A 101 -11.57 10.26 14.28
N VAL A 102 -10.49 11.01 14.08
CA VAL A 102 -9.36 11.07 15.01
C VAL A 102 -8.95 12.51 15.28
N MET A 103 -8.41 12.72 16.45
CA MET A 103 -7.81 13.99 16.88
C MET A 103 -6.33 13.78 17.18
N PHE A 104 -5.48 14.66 16.65
CA PHE A 104 -4.05 14.68 16.94
C PHE A 104 -3.76 15.71 18.02
N GLU A 105 -3.08 15.30 19.08
CA GLU A 105 -2.54 16.17 20.12
C GLU A 105 -1.05 16.38 19.85
N SER A 106 -0.72 17.57 19.39
CA SER A 106 0.65 17.98 19.12
C SER A 106 0.90 19.36 19.72
N ARG A 107 2.07 19.54 20.29
CA ARG A 107 2.50 20.81 20.91
C ARG A 107 3.03 21.84 19.91
N SER A 108 3.22 21.43 18.66
CA SER A 108 3.81 22.25 17.61
C SER A 108 2.97 22.25 16.32
N SER A 109 3.41 23.01 15.33
CA SER A 109 2.84 22.96 13.97
C SER A 109 3.17 21.67 13.22
N SER A 110 4.02 20.83 13.78
CA SER A 110 4.39 19.53 13.26
C SER A 110 3.76 18.43 14.09
N LEU A 111 3.38 17.35 13.45
CA LEU A 111 2.97 16.10 14.07
C LEU A 111 4.17 15.17 14.10
N CYS A 112 4.63 14.80 15.29
CA CYS A 112 5.86 14.04 15.45
C CYS A 112 5.62 12.66 16.09
N ALA A 113 6.61 11.78 15.99
CA ALA A 113 6.67 10.58 16.80
C ALA A 113 6.61 10.96 18.28
N LEU A 114 5.91 10.14 19.06
CA LEU A 114 5.56 10.35 20.48
C LEU A 114 4.44 11.38 20.73
N ASP A 115 3.99 12.14 19.72
CA ASP A 115 2.71 12.85 19.86
C ASP A 115 1.57 11.84 20.01
N SER A 116 0.42 12.31 20.48
CA SER A 116 -0.73 11.45 20.73
C SER A 116 -1.79 11.58 19.67
N LEU A 117 -2.39 10.44 19.33
CA LEU A 117 -3.62 10.34 18.56
C LEU A 117 -4.74 9.82 19.47
N ARG A 118 -5.92 10.40 19.36
CA ARG A 118 -7.13 9.93 20.05
C ARG A 118 -8.21 9.62 19.04
N ALA A 119 -8.88 8.49 19.21
CA ALA A 119 -10.11 8.23 18.48
C ALA A 119 -11.21 9.17 19.01
N MET A 120 -12.04 9.66 18.12
CA MET A 120 -13.25 10.40 18.52
C MET A 120 -14.40 9.40 18.67
N GLU A 121 -14.98 9.36 19.84
CA GLU A 121 -16.05 8.43 20.23
C GLU A 121 -17.40 9.17 20.27
N ASP A 122 -18.44 8.54 19.74
CA ASP A 122 -19.79 9.05 19.77
C ASP A 122 -20.41 8.80 21.14
N TRP A 123 -20.77 9.87 21.84
CA TRP A 123 -21.51 9.84 23.10
C TRP A 123 -22.88 10.51 22.91
N GLY A 124 -23.74 9.87 22.12
CA GLY A 124 -25.04 10.44 21.78
C GLY A 124 -24.91 11.63 20.84
N THR A 125 -25.19 12.83 21.31
CA THR A 125 -25.12 14.06 20.50
C THR A 125 -23.74 14.72 20.44
N GLN A 126 -22.76 14.20 21.17
CA GLN A 126 -21.42 14.79 21.31
C GLN A 126 -20.34 13.79 20.95
N MET A 127 -19.30 14.27 20.26
CA MET A 127 -18.07 13.51 20.05
C MET A 127 -17.07 13.85 21.15
N ARG A 128 -16.52 12.84 21.81
CA ARG A 128 -15.50 13.01 22.85
C ARG A 128 -14.21 12.31 22.45
N PRO A 129 -13.05 12.87 22.81
CA PRO A 129 -11.78 12.20 22.58
C PRO A 129 -11.64 11.01 23.54
N GLY A 130 -11.34 9.85 22.97
CA GLY A 130 -11.03 8.62 23.70
C GLY A 130 -9.62 8.61 24.29
N SER A 131 -9.13 7.43 24.65
CA SER A 131 -7.80 7.24 25.23
C SER A 131 -6.69 7.65 24.25
N PRO A 132 -5.58 8.26 24.71
CA PRO A 132 -4.46 8.64 23.88
C PRO A 132 -3.65 7.43 23.46
N CYS A 133 -3.20 7.42 22.20
CA CYS A 133 -2.28 6.44 21.64
C CYS A 133 -1.05 7.18 21.13
N SER A 134 0.13 6.79 21.62
CA SER A 134 1.40 7.39 21.16
C SER A 134 1.71 6.97 19.74
N ILE A 135 2.04 7.94 18.89
CA ILE A 135 2.41 7.72 17.50
C ILE A 135 3.85 7.18 17.45
N PRO A 136 4.09 5.99 16.91
CA PRO A 136 5.45 5.42 16.87
C PRO A 136 6.34 6.10 15.81
N GLY A 137 5.75 6.59 14.74
CA GLY A 137 6.41 7.21 13.60
C GLY A 137 5.52 7.19 12.36
N PHE A 138 6.07 7.65 11.24
CA PHE A 138 5.36 7.77 9.98
C PHE A 138 6.13 7.02 8.89
N GLN A 139 5.60 5.87 8.47
CA GLN A 139 6.16 5.08 7.39
C GLN A 139 5.71 5.67 6.05
N SER A 140 6.65 6.01 5.17
CA SER A 140 6.31 6.41 3.80
C SER A 140 5.79 5.20 3.03
N ILE A 141 4.67 5.37 2.34
CA ILE A 141 4.05 4.35 1.50
C ILE A 141 3.61 4.96 0.19
N THR A 142 3.56 4.16 -0.87
CA THR A 142 2.98 4.55 -2.14
C THR A 142 1.46 4.48 -2.11
N LYS A 143 0.82 5.07 -3.10
CA LYS A 143 -0.64 4.99 -3.25
C LYS A 143 -1.09 3.56 -3.51
N GLU A 144 -0.32 2.82 -4.30
CA GLU A 144 -0.56 1.43 -4.65
C GLU A 144 -0.49 0.52 -3.41
N GLU A 145 0.55 0.69 -2.59
CA GLU A 145 0.71 -0.02 -1.31
C GLU A 145 -0.45 0.28 -0.36
N LEU A 146 -0.90 1.55 -0.30
CA LEU A 146 -2.06 1.92 0.50
C LEU A 146 -3.35 1.23 0.04
N LEU A 147 -3.58 1.15 -1.27
CA LEU A 147 -4.76 0.47 -1.83
C LEU A 147 -4.70 -1.03 -1.52
N TYR A 148 -3.56 -1.65 -1.75
CA TYR A 148 -3.33 -3.06 -1.44
C TYR A 148 -3.56 -3.37 0.04
N LEU A 149 -3.01 -2.56 0.95
CA LEU A 149 -3.23 -2.67 2.39
C LEU A 149 -4.73 -2.58 2.76
N LYS A 150 -5.45 -1.64 2.15
CA LYS A 150 -6.91 -1.49 2.39
C LYS A 150 -7.69 -2.74 2.00
N ASP A 151 -7.35 -3.33 0.86
CA ASP A 151 -8.03 -4.54 0.36
C ASP A 151 -7.70 -5.76 1.21
N ALA A 152 -6.45 -5.91 1.64
CA ALA A 152 -6.02 -6.97 2.54
C ALA A 152 -6.74 -6.90 3.90
N LEU A 153 -6.76 -5.73 4.53
CA LEU A 153 -7.46 -5.50 5.79
C LEU A 153 -8.99 -5.71 5.66
N LYS A 154 -9.54 -5.48 4.47
CA LYS A 154 -10.95 -5.78 4.16
C LYS A 154 -11.18 -7.29 4.07
N ALA A 155 -10.28 -8.02 3.42
CA ALA A 155 -10.35 -9.46 3.28
C ALA A 155 -10.24 -10.19 4.63
N GLU A 156 -9.29 -9.78 5.48
CA GLU A 156 -9.14 -10.33 6.84
C GLU A 156 -10.41 -10.18 7.67
N ARG A 157 -11.07 -9.02 7.58
CA ARG A 157 -12.32 -8.79 8.30
C ARG A 157 -13.47 -9.65 7.78
N ARG A 158 -13.52 -9.93 6.48
CA ARG A 158 -14.51 -10.87 5.93
C ARG A 158 -14.31 -12.25 6.51
N LYS A 159 -13.07 -12.77 6.46
CA LYS A 159 -12.71 -14.06 7.05
C LYS A 159 -13.08 -14.17 8.55
N LYS A 160 -12.92 -13.07 9.29
CA LYS A 160 -13.25 -13.05 10.72
C LYS A 160 -14.76 -13.00 10.99
N ARG A 161 -15.58 -12.57 10.05
CA ARG A 161 -17.05 -12.50 10.17
C ARG A 161 -17.75 -13.81 9.79
N GLU A 162 -17.25 -14.50 8.77
CA GLU A 162 -17.81 -15.75 8.26
C GLU A 162 -18.06 -16.84 9.35
N PRO A 163 -17.13 -17.14 10.28
CA PRO A 163 -17.37 -18.15 11.31
C PRO A 163 -18.42 -17.75 12.37
N ARG A 164 -18.82 -16.49 12.40
CA ARG A 164 -19.75 -15.98 13.41
C ARG A 164 -21.21 -16.10 12.97
N ASP A 165 -21.47 -16.09 11.67
CA ASP A 165 -22.82 -16.26 11.12
C ASP A 165 -23.25 -17.73 11.14
N GLU A 166 -22.33 -18.69 10.88
CA GLU A 166 -22.63 -20.13 11.00
C GLU A 166 -23.07 -20.58 12.40
N ARG A 167 -22.65 -19.87 13.46
CA ARG A 167 -23.07 -20.17 14.85
C ARG A 167 -24.41 -19.58 15.24
N ARG A 168 -25.00 -18.73 14.41
CA ARG A 168 -26.27 -18.06 14.70
C ARG A 168 -27.46 -18.82 14.18
N ASP A 169 -27.24 -19.70 13.20
CA ASP A 169 -28.28 -20.49 12.52
C ASP A 169 -28.41 -21.92 13.07
N THR A 170 -27.71 -22.24 14.18
CA THR A 170 -27.83 -23.48 14.96
C THR A 170 -28.41 -23.19 16.34
#